data_2da3735750d7e07d19b36b7a5a116723
#
_entry.id   2da3735750d7e07d19b36b7a5a116723
#
_cell.length_a   1.000
_cell.length_b   1.000
_cell.length_c   1.000
_cell.angle_alpha   90.00
_cell.angle_beta   90.00
_cell.angle_gamma   90.00
#
_symmetry.space_group_name_H-M   'P 1'
#
loop_
_entity.id
_entity.type
_entity.pdbx_description
1 polymer ?
#
loop_
_entity_poly.entity_id
_entity_poly.type
_entity_poly.pdbx_seq_one_letter_code
_entity_poly.pdbx_strand_id
1 'polypeptide(L)'
;MIQLPKKLLRDRRGVAVIEFALIAPVLMIVLMGLFDLSYNMYTTEMLHGAIQKAARDSTIEGAASNPAQLDGIVTKAVRAVAPGATLSFDRRSYANFTDAARSEDYTDVDANGTCNNGEPFEDTNGNGNWDLDPGKAGFGGARDAVLYTVTVTYQRAFPIAGFIPGQTNDFTLTANTVLRNQPYGQSDAATVPVTGNCS
;
A
#
# COMPACT_ATOMS: atom_id res chain seq x y z
N MET A 1 0.70 -19.52 60.51
CA MET A 1 -0.58 -18.81 60.31
C MET A 1 -0.37 -17.35 60.69
N ILE A 2 -0.31 -16.45 59.70
CA ILE A 2 -0.15 -15.02 59.95
C ILE A 2 -1.52 -14.45 60.26
N GLN A 3 -1.77 -14.07 61.53
CA GLN A 3 -3.03 -13.42 61.93
C GLN A 3 -2.95 -11.95 61.45
N LEU A 4 -3.71 -11.65 60.37
CA LEU A 4 -3.90 -10.24 59.96
C LEU A 4 -4.64 -9.47 61.06
N PRO A 5 -4.17 -8.29 61.48
CA PRO A 5 -4.82 -7.49 62.50
C PRO A 5 -6.25 -7.13 62.03
N LYS A 6 -7.23 -7.30 62.94
CA LYS A 6 -8.68 -7.05 62.66
C LYS A 6 -8.99 -5.64 62.11
N LYS A 7 -8.08 -4.67 62.29
CA LYS A 7 -8.17 -3.33 61.69
C LYS A 7 -7.98 -3.33 60.18
N LEU A 8 -7.16 -4.20 59.60
CA LEU A 8 -6.97 -4.33 58.16
C LEU A 8 -8.16 -4.94 57.43
N LEU A 9 -8.90 -5.84 58.11
CA LEU A 9 -10.12 -6.46 57.56
C LEU A 9 -11.32 -5.48 57.51
N ARG A 10 -11.23 -4.34 58.15
CA ARG A 10 -12.30 -3.32 58.24
C ARG A 10 -11.96 -2.03 57.49
N ASP A 11 -10.75 -1.95 56.94
CA ASP A 11 -10.29 -0.77 56.20
C ASP A 11 -10.83 -0.81 54.76
N ARG A 12 -11.72 0.12 54.38
CA ARG A 12 -12.30 0.26 53.04
C ARG A 12 -11.50 1.20 52.12
N ARG A 13 -10.38 1.75 52.59
CA ARG A 13 -9.58 2.71 51.81
C ARG A 13 -8.91 2.07 50.58
N GLY A 14 -8.81 0.73 50.54
CA GLY A 14 -8.26 -0.01 49.39
C GLY A 14 -9.27 -0.39 48.30
N VAL A 15 -10.58 -0.15 48.49
CA VAL A 15 -11.63 -0.60 47.57
C VAL A 15 -11.45 0.04 46.18
N ALA A 16 -11.20 1.34 46.12
CA ALA A 16 -11.00 2.05 44.85
C ALA A 16 -9.78 1.53 44.07
N VAL A 17 -8.72 1.10 44.76
CA VAL A 17 -7.53 0.51 44.09
C VAL A 17 -7.87 -0.86 43.48
N ILE A 18 -8.67 -1.67 44.18
CA ILE A 18 -9.11 -2.97 43.70
C ILE A 18 -10.05 -2.81 42.49
N GLU A 19 -11.00 -1.88 42.57
CA GLU A 19 -11.91 -1.54 41.48
C GLU A 19 -11.13 -1.08 40.25
N PHE A 20 -10.15 -0.18 40.42
CA PHE A 20 -9.29 0.27 39.34
C PHE A 20 -8.45 -0.88 38.76
N ALA A 21 -7.88 -1.75 39.61
CA ALA A 21 -7.09 -2.90 39.16
C ALA A 21 -7.86 -3.90 38.30
N LEU A 22 -9.19 -4.00 38.49
CA LEU A 22 -10.06 -4.83 37.64
C LEU A 22 -10.34 -4.22 36.26
N ILE A 23 -10.44 -2.89 36.22
CA ILE A 23 -10.76 -2.17 34.98
C ILE A 23 -9.48 -1.86 34.17
N ALA A 24 -8.37 -1.59 34.85
CA ALA A 24 -7.13 -1.15 34.24
C ALA A 24 -6.60 -2.06 33.09
N PRO A 25 -6.62 -3.40 33.17
CA PRO A 25 -6.16 -4.23 32.07
C PRO A 25 -6.97 -4.02 30.78
N VAL A 26 -8.30 -3.95 30.87
CA VAL A 26 -9.18 -3.73 29.75
C VAL A 26 -8.97 -2.34 29.16
N LEU A 27 -8.90 -1.34 30.05
CA LEU A 27 -8.63 0.05 29.64
C LEU A 27 -7.30 0.18 28.92
N MET A 28 -6.25 -0.48 29.41
CA MET A 28 -4.91 -0.46 28.78
C MET A 28 -4.92 -1.09 27.38
N ILE A 29 -5.62 -2.21 27.20
CA ILE A 29 -5.77 -2.85 25.87
C ILE A 29 -6.50 -1.92 24.89
N VAL A 30 -7.59 -1.29 25.34
CA VAL A 30 -8.34 -0.34 24.49
C VAL A 30 -7.47 0.86 24.09
N LEU A 31 -6.77 1.47 25.05
CA LEU A 31 -5.87 2.60 24.78
C LEU A 31 -4.74 2.20 23.82
N MET A 32 -4.15 1.02 24.03
CA MET A 32 -3.09 0.49 23.18
C MET A 32 -3.59 0.29 21.74
N GLY A 33 -4.81 -0.26 21.57
CA GLY A 33 -5.44 -0.41 20.27
C GLY A 33 -5.72 0.92 19.56
N LEU A 34 -6.19 1.93 20.30
CA LEU A 34 -6.42 3.27 19.77
C LEU A 34 -5.11 3.95 19.31
N PHE A 35 -4.04 3.81 20.08
CA PHE A 35 -2.73 4.36 19.72
C PHE A 35 -2.14 3.64 18.51
N ASP A 36 -2.25 2.31 18.42
CA ASP A 36 -1.81 1.54 17.25
C ASP A 36 -2.57 1.96 15.99
N LEU A 37 -3.89 2.06 16.07
CA LEU A 37 -4.71 2.53 14.96
C LEU A 37 -4.31 3.95 14.51
N SER A 38 -4.16 4.87 15.46
CA SER A 38 -3.77 6.26 15.18
C SER A 38 -2.38 6.34 14.52
N TYR A 39 -1.44 5.53 14.99
CA TYR A 39 -0.10 5.47 14.42
C TYR A 39 -0.14 4.94 12.98
N ASN A 40 -0.90 3.87 12.73
CA ASN A 40 -1.05 3.29 11.39
C ASN A 40 -1.73 4.28 10.42
N MET A 41 -2.77 4.98 10.85
CA MET A 41 -3.42 6.03 10.05
C MET A 41 -2.44 7.17 9.74
N TYR A 42 -1.68 7.63 10.73
CA TYR A 42 -0.69 8.70 10.51
C TYR A 42 0.39 8.27 9.50
N THR A 43 0.89 7.04 9.60
CA THR A 43 1.87 6.50 8.65
C THR A 43 1.29 6.41 7.23
N THR A 44 0.02 6.03 7.10
CA THR A 44 -0.70 5.97 5.83
C THR A 44 -0.78 7.36 5.18
N GLU A 45 -1.18 8.37 5.93
CA GLU A 45 -1.26 9.75 5.43
C GLU A 45 0.11 10.31 5.02
N MET A 46 1.14 10.00 5.81
CA MET A 46 2.52 10.36 5.46
C MET A 46 2.98 9.71 4.15
N LEU A 47 2.63 8.44 3.93
CA LEU A 47 2.94 7.75 2.68
C LEU A 47 2.20 8.40 1.50
N HIS A 48 0.89 8.66 1.64
CA HIS A 48 0.12 9.33 0.58
C HIS A 48 0.68 10.71 0.24
N GLY A 49 1.03 11.50 1.24
CA GLY A 49 1.66 12.81 1.03
C GLY A 49 3.03 12.70 0.33
N ALA A 50 3.84 11.73 0.72
CA ALA A 50 5.16 11.50 0.13
C ALA A 50 5.08 11.04 -1.32
N ILE A 51 4.14 10.13 -1.64
CA ILE A 51 3.89 9.65 -3.01
C ILE A 51 3.40 10.79 -3.90
N GLN A 52 2.46 11.61 -3.44
CA GLN A 52 1.98 12.77 -4.20
C GLN A 52 3.09 13.79 -4.46
N LYS A 53 3.99 14.00 -3.49
CA LYS A 53 5.16 14.82 -3.69
C LYS A 53 6.11 14.22 -4.72
N ALA A 54 6.44 12.94 -4.60
CA ALA A 54 7.28 12.22 -5.57
C ALA A 54 6.66 12.24 -6.97
N ALA A 55 5.32 12.10 -7.06
CA ALA A 55 4.55 12.23 -8.28
C ALA A 55 4.77 13.59 -8.97
N ARG A 56 4.67 14.65 -8.21
CA ARG A 56 4.90 16.02 -8.74
C ARG A 56 6.35 16.23 -9.14
N ASP A 57 7.28 15.76 -8.31
CA ASP A 57 8.71 15.90 -8.60
C ASP A 57 9.12 15.06 -9.83
N SER A 58 8.43 13.94 -10.11
CA SER A 58 8.68 13.09 -11.29
C SER A 58 8.27 13.74 -12.61
N THR A 59 7.40 14.77 -12.58
CA THR A 59 6.99 15.50 -13.78
C THR A 59 8.04 16.52 -14.26
N ILE A 60 9.10 16.73 -13.49
CA ILE A 60 10.20 17.62 -13.85
C ILE A 60 11.13 16.90 -14.83
N GLU A 61 11.62 17.62 -15.83
CA GLU A 61 12.56 17.11 -16.84
C GLU A 61 13.76 16.42 -16.19
N GLY A 62 14.07 15.19 -16.63
CA GLY A 62 15.16 14.37 -16.09
C GLY A 62 14.83 13.54 -14.84
N ALA A 63 13.68 13.69 -14.22
CA ALA A 63 13.30 12.90 -13.04
C ALA A 63 13.14 11.39 -13.35
N ALA A 64 12.64 11.06 -14.54
CA ALA A 64 12.53 9.67 -15.01
C ALA A 64 13.90 8.98 -15.14
N SER A 65 14.97 9.75 -15.32
CA SER A 65 16.34 9.24 -15.42
C SER A 65 16.94 8.86 -14.05
N ASN A 66 16.30 9.25 -12.95
CA ASN A 66 16.82 8.98 -11.60
C ASN A 66 15.72 8.45 -10.64
N PRO A 67 15.23 7.22 -10.87
CA PRO A 67 14.18 6.61 -10.04
C PRO A 67 14.58 6.50 -8.56
N ALA A 68 15.86 6.29 -8.27
CA ALA A 68 16.36 6.16 -6.90
C ALA A 68 16.19 7.46 -6.09
N GLN A 69 16.22 8.61 -6.73
CA GLN A 69 15.99 9.90 -6.07
C GLN A 69 14.53 10.03 -5.61
N LEU A 70 13.57 9.63 -6.46
CA LEU A 70 12.15 9.64 -6.13
C LEU A 70 11.84 8.67 -4.99
N ASP A 71 12.40 7.46 -5.06
CA ASP A 71 12.26 6.44 -4.00
C ASP A 71 12.89 6.91 -2.70
N GLY A 72 14.00 7.64 -2.79
CA GLY A 72 14.68 8.25 -1.64
C GLY A 72 13.80 9.27 -0.91
N ILE A 73 13.04 10.09 -1.64
CA ILE A 73 12.11 11.08 -1.05
C ILE A 73 11.03 10.35 -0.24
N VAL A 74 10.40 9.32 -0.83
CA VAL A 74 9.37 8.53 -0.16
C VAL A 74 9.94 7.76 1.03
N THR A 75 11.09 7.11 0.85
CA THR A 75 11.77 6.38 1.92
C THR A 75 12.08 7.27 3.11
N LYS A 76 12.63 8.46 2.87
CA LYS A 76 12.95 9.43 3.92
C LYS A 76 11.71 9.88 4.68
N ALA A 77 10.62 10.17 3.97
CA ALA A 77 9.38 10.60 4.59
C ALA A 77 8.75 9.52 5.46
N VAL A 78 8.66 8.28 4.96
CA VAL A 78 8.11 7.15 5.70
C VAL A 78 8.97 6.77 6.91
N ARG A 79 10.30 6.70 6.74
CA ARG A 79 11.22 6.36 7.83
C ARG A 79 11.34 7.44 8.91
N ALA A 80 10.90 8.65 8.65
CA ALA A 80 10.77 9.66 9.69
C ALA A 80 9.69 9.31 10.73
N VAL A 81 8.68 8.53 10.33
CA VAL A 81 7.59 8.05 11.21
C VAL A 81 7.82 6.61 11.64
N ALA A 82 8.20 5.74 10.70
CA ALA A 82 8.47 4.33 10.91
C ALA A 82 9.94 3.99 10.54
N PRO A 83 10.92 4.21 11.44
CA PRO A 83 12.36 4.07 11.13
C PRO A 83 12.77 2.68 10.63
N GLY A 84 12.09 1.63 11.10
CA GLY A 84 12.34 0.23 10.72
C GLY A 84 11.59 -0.22 9.46
N ALA A 85 10.90 0.68 8.75
CA ALA A 85 10.08 0.30 7.61
C ALA A 85 10.93 -0.21 6.43
N THR A 86 10.45 -1.31 5.83
CA THR A 86 10.90 -1.83 4.54
C THR A 86 9.95 -1.33 3.47
N LEU A 87 10.49 -0.76 2.40
CA LEU A 87 9.72 -0.23 1.29
C LEU A 87 10.02 -1.03 0.03
N SER A 88 8.96 -1.34 -0.73
CA SER A 88 9.04 -1.91 -2.07
C SER A 88 8.36 -0.96 -3.05
N PHE A 89 8.99 -0.74 -4.18
CA PHE A 89 8.55 0.19 -5.22
C PHE A 89 8.27 -0.57 -6.49
N ASP A 90 7.07 -0.42 -7.03
CA ASP A 90 6.68 -0.96 -8.33
C ASP A 90 6.22 0.16 -9.25
N ARG A 91 6.59 0.08 -10.52
CA ARG A 91 6.22 1.03 -11.57
C ARG A 91 5.80 0.28 -12.80
N ARG A 92 4.58 0.58 -13.25
CA ARG A 92 4.04 0.05 -14.49
C ARG A 92 3.58 1.18 -15.38
N SER A 93 4.05 1.17 -16.61
CA SER A 93 3.66 2.15 -17.63
C SER A 93 2.59 1.59 -18.54
N TYR A 94 1.63 2.44 -18.88
CA TYR A 94 0.49 2.14 -19.74
C TYR A 94 0.43 3.19 -20.84
N ALA A 95 0.05 2.76 -22.04
CA ALA A 95 -0.12 3.66 -23.19
C ALA A 95 -1.21 4.71 -22.92
N ASN A 96 -2.29 4.32 -22.20
CA ASN A 96 -3.37 5.19 -21.84
C ASN A 96 -3.65 5.11 -20.33
N PHE A 97 -4.16 6.19 -19.77
CA PHE A 97 -4.56 6.26 -18.36
C PHE A 97 -5.70 5.27 -18.03
N THR A 98 -6.58 5.00 -18.98
CA THR A 98 -7.73 4.11 -18.83
C THR A 98 -7.35 2.64 -18.65
N ASP A 99 -6.16 2.25 -19.10
CA ASP A 99 -5.66 0.88 -19.06
C ASP A 99 -4.92 0.58 -17.74
N ALA A 100 -4.68 1.62 -16.93
CA ALA A 100 -3.99 1.47 -15.67
C ALA A 100 -4.79 0.62 -14.67
N ALA A 101 -4.18 -0.50 -14.23
CA ALA A 101 -4.78 -1.47 -13.30
C ALA A 101 -6.10 -2.09 -13.81
N ARG A 102 -6.25 -2.22 -15.12
CA ARG A 102 -7.39 -2.86 -15.78
C ARG A 102 -6.89 -4.00 -16.68
N SER A 103 -7.63 -5.10 -16.71
CA SER A 103 -7.39 -6.18 -17.67
C SER A 103 -7.69 -5.73 -19.10
N GLU A 104 -7.03 -6.36 -20.06
CA GLU A 104 -7.35 -6.21 -21.47
C GLU A 104 -8.77 -6.68 -21.74
N ASP A 105 -9.47 -5.95 -22.63
CA ASP A 105 -10.84 -6.29 -23.00
C ASP A 105 -10.83 -7.49 -23.97
N TYR A 106 -11.69 -8.46 -23.73
CA TYR A 106 -11.87 -9.60 -24.61
C TYR A 106 -13.35 -9.88 -24.85
N THR A 107 -13.65 -10.62 -25.92
CA THR A 107 -15.02 -11.03 -26.26
C THR A 107 -15.22 -12.46 -25.81
N ASP A 108 -15.92 -12.64 -24.69
CA ASP A 108 -16.29 -13.95 -24.15
C ASP A 108 -17.42 -14.56 -25.02
N VAL A 109 -17.03 -15.48 -25.90
CA VAL A 109 -17.95 -16.09 -26.89
C VAL A 109 -18.74 -17.22 -26.27
N ASP A 110 -18.15 -17.96 -25.33
CA ASP A 110 -18.77 -19.11 -24.69
C ASP A 110 -19.36 -18.80 -23.30
N ALA A 111 -19.27 -17.55 -22.87
CA ALA A 111 -19.79 -17.01 -21.61
C ALA A 111 -19.23 -17.75 -20.35
N ASN A 112 -17.96 -18.13 -20.39
CA ASN A 112 -17.31 -18.82 -19.27
C ASN A 112 -16.52 -17.87 -18.34
N GLY A 113 -16.36 -16.59 -18.71
CA GLY A 113 -15.68 -15.56 -17.93
C GLY A 113 -14.14 -15.64 -17.99
N THR A 114 -13.59 -16.36 -18.95
CA THR A 114 -12.14 -16.56 -19.14
C THR A 114 -11.76 -16.37 -20.59
N CYS A 115 -10.66 -15.63 -20.86
CA CYS A 115 -10.10 -15.50 -22.19
C CYS A 115 -9.43 -16.82 -22.60
N ASN A 116 -10.08 -17.59 -23.50
CA ASN A 116 -9.61 -18.90 -23.95
C ASN A 116 -10.17 -19.25 -25.34
N ASN A 117 -9.88 -20.45 -25.83
CA ASN A 117 -10.49 -21.04 -27.03
C ASN A 117 -10.42 -20.19 -28.31
N GLY A 118 -9.43 -19.30 -28.42
CA GLY A 118 -9.28 -18.44 -29.59
C GLY A 118 -10.18 -17.21 -29.61
N GLU A 119 -10.75 -16.84 -28.49
CA GLU A 119 -11.55 -15.63 -28.34
C GLU A 119 -10.73 -14.38 -28.64
N PRO A 120 -11.30 -13.39 -29.33
CA PRO A 120 -10.57 -12.17 -29.65
C PRO A 120 -10.42 -11.27 -28.44
N PHE A 121 -9.23 -10.71 -28.25
CA PHE A 121 -8.94 -9.71 -27.23
C PHE A 121 -8.19 -8.51 -27.82
N GLU A 122 -8.21 -7.39 -27.08
CA GLU A 122 -7.52 -6.16 -27.42
C GLU A 122 -6.14 -6.14 -26.75
N ASP A 123 -5.08 -6.52 -27.50
CA ASP A 123 -3.68 -6.50 -27.04
C ASP A 123 -3.19 -5.05 -26.98
N THR A 124 -3.27 -4.44 -25.83
CA THR A 124 -2.92 -3.03 -25.60
C THR A 124 -1.43 -2.81 -25.42
N ASN A 125 -0.69 -3.83 -25.00
CA ASN A 125 0.76 -3.75 -24.78
C ASN A 125 1.59 -4.36 -25.93
N GLY A 126 0.95 -5.07 -26.87
CA GLY A 126 1.58 -5.64 -28.07
C GLY A 126 2.43 -6.88 -27.78
N ASN A 127 2.13 -7.64 -26.72
CA ASN A 127 2.88 -8.83 -26.36
C ASN A 127 2.29 -10.13 -26.92
N GLY A 128 1.08 -10.09 -27.51
CA GLY A 128 0.38 -11.23 -28.11
C GLY A 128 -0.32 -12.16 -27.12
N ASN A 129 -0.36 -11.82 -25.85
CA ASN A 129 -1.03 -12.58 -24.79
C ASN A 129 -2.06 -11.68 -24.12
N TRP A 130 -3.18 -12.26 -23.72
CA TRP A 130 -4.12 -11.56 -22.89
C TRP A 130 -3.60 -11.38 -21.46
N ASP A 131 -3.64 -10.14 -20.97
CA ASP A 131 -3.10 -9.77 -19.66
C ASP A 131 -4.18 -9.23 -18.72
N LEU A 132 -4.15 -9.71 -17.47
CA LEU A 132 -4.90 -9.09 -16.37
C LEU A 132 -4.40 -7.68 -16.04
N ASP A 133 -3.13 -7.39 -16.37
CA ASP A 133 -2.49 -6.10 -16.19
C ASP A 133 -1.46 -5.88 -17.30
N PRO A 134 -1.82 -5.15 -18.37
CA PRO A 134 -0.96 -4.94 -19.54
C PRO A 134 0.19 -3.95 -19.29
N GLY A 135 0.38 -3.50 -18.05
CA GLY A 135 1.43 -2.54 -17.69
C GLY A 135 2.83 -3.07 -17.93
N LYS A 136 3.66 -2.29 -18.64
CA LYS A 136 5.09 -2.57 -18.84
C LYS A 136 5.89 -2.08 -17.64
N ALA A 137 6.87 -2.85 -17.18
CA ALA A 137 7.73 -2.45 -16.07
C ALA A 137 8.54 -1.19 -16.42
N GLY A 138 8.58 -0.22 -15.51
CA GLY A 138 9.35 1.01 -15.64
C GLY A 138 8.53 2.27 -15.85
N PHE A 139 9.20 3.33 -16.32
CA PHE A 139 8.59 4.66 -16.50
C PHE A 139 7.89 4.84 -17.86
N GLY A 140 8.03 3.89 -18.77
CA GLY A 140 7.49 4.05 -20.13
C GLY A 140 8.11 5.19 -20.92
N GLY A 141 7.42 5.57 -22.01
CA GLY A 141 7.80 6.67 -22.89
C GLY A 141 7.14 8.01 -22.55
N ALA A 142 7.31 8.98 -23.46
CA ALA A 142 6.65 10.28 -23.35
C ALA A 142 5.12 10.10 -23.46
N ARG A 143 4.36 10.77 -22.58
CA ARG A 143 2.90 10.75 -22.47
C ARG A 143 2.29 9.48 -21.84
N ASP A 144 3.08 8.44 -21.58
CA ASP A 144 2.58 7.25 -20.89
C ASP A 144 2.09 7.60 -19.49
N ALA A 145 1.06 6.89 -19.07
CA ALA A 145 0.60 6.89 -17.69
C ALA A 145 1.44 5.87 -16.92
N VAL A 146 2.01 6.27 -15.79
CA VAL A 146 2.80 5.37 -14.93
C VAL A 146 2.09 5.18 -13.61
N LEU A 147 1.68 3.96 -13.32
CA LEU A 147 1.19 3.57 -12.01
C LEU A 147 2.40 3.33 -11.10
N TYR A 148 2.56 4.18 -10.12
CA TYR A 148 3.58 4.07 -9.09
C TYR A 148 2.98 3.52 -7.82
N THR A 149 3.36 2.33 -7.44
CA THR A 149 2.87 1.62 -6.26
C THR A 149 3.99 1.48 -5.25
N VAL A 150 3.72 1.86 -4.01
CA VAL A 150 4.66 1.72 -2.89
C VAL A 150 4.01 0.85 -1.82
N THR A 151 4.68 -0.24 -1.49
CA THR A 151 4.31 -1.11 -0.37
C THR A 151 5.29 -0.90 0.78
N VAL A 152 4.76 -0.62 1.94
CA VAL A 152 5.53 -0.36 3.17
C VAL A 152 5.16 -1.41 4.21
N THR A 153 6.16 -2.07 4.76
CA THR A 153 5.99 -3.03 5.86
C THR A 153 6.84 -2.60 7.05
N TYR A 154 6.24 -2.50 8.22
CA TYR A 154 6.94 -2.16 9.46
C TYR A 154 6.34 -2.88 10.66
N GLN A 155 7.13 -3.03 11.72
CA GLN A 155 6.64 -3.59 12.97
C GLN A 155 5.71 -2.60 13.67
N ARG A 156 4.60 -3.12 14.21
CA ARG A 156 3.67 -2.31 15.00
C ARG A 156 4.37 -1.66 16.18
N ALA A 157 4.05 -0.41 16.43
CA ALA A 157 4.60 0.33 17.57
C ALA A 157 4.12 -0.21 18.93
N PHE A 158 2.93 -0.85 18.94
CA PHE A 158 2.29 -1.38 20.13
C PHE A 158 2.09 -2.90 20.00
N PRO A 159 2.34 -3.69 21.08
CA PRO A 159 2.28 -5.15 21.03
C PRO A 159 0.86 -5.71 21.08
N ILE A 160 -0.07 -5.16 20.27
CA ILE A 160 -1.48 -5.57 20.26
C ILE A 160 -1.68 -7.00 19.72
N ALA A 161 -0.78 -7.47 18.87
CA ALA A 161 -0.85 -8.82 18.30
C ALA A 161 -0.83 -9.92 19.38
N GLY A 162 -0.22 -9.66 20.53
CA GLY A 162 -0.24 -10.60 21.67
C GLY A 162 -1.59 -10.68 22.39
N PHE A 163 -2.48 -9.70 22.19
CA PHE A 163 -3.77 -9.60 22.90
C PHE A 163 -4.97 -9.85 21.98
N ILE A 164 -4.82 -9.68 20.67
CA ILE A 164 -5.90 -9.81 19.68
C ILE A 164 -5.58 -10.96 18.73
N PRO A 165 -6.34 -12.07 18.78
CA PRO A 165 -6.15 -13.20 17.86
C PRO A 165 -6.25 -12.79 16.40
N GLY A 166 -5.37 -13.30 15.55
CA GLY A 166 -5.36 -13.03 14.11
C GLY A 166 -4.62 -11.75 13.69
N GLN A 167 -4.07 -10.99 14.65
CA GLN A 167 -3.20 -9.85 14.34
C GLN A 167 -1.74 -10.30 14.21
N THR A 168 -1.04 -9.72 13.23
CA THR A 168 0.40 -9.91 13.04
C THR A 168 1.20 -8.78 13.71
N ASN A 169 2.46 -9.05 14.03
CA ASN A 169 3.38 -8.02 14.54
C ASN A 169 3.75 -7.00 13.46
N ASP A 170 3.67 -7.40 12.20
CA ASP A 170 3.98 -6.52 11.08
C ASP A 170 2.69 -5.92 10.53
N PHE A 171 2.78 -4.65 10.17
CA PHE A 171 1.73 -3.92 9.47
C PHE A 171 2.21 -3.60 8.06
N THR A 172 1.40 -3.95 7.06
CA THR A 172 1.68 -3.66 5.65
C THR A 172 0.61 -2.73 5.12
N LEU A 173 1.06 -1.66 4.46
CA LEU A 173 0.20 -0.72 3.77
C LEU A 173 0.72 -0.53 2.34
N THR A 174 -0.19 -0.30 1.42
CA THR A 174 0.12 -0.04 0.02
C THR A 174 -0.59 1.23 -0.41
N ALA A 175 0.14 2.09 -1.09
CA ALA A 175 -0.43 3.27 -1.71
C ALA A 175 0.06 3.39 -3.14
N ASN A 176 -0.80 3.92 -4.01
CA ASN A 176 -0.49 4.10 -5.42
C ASN A 176 -0.85 5.52 -5.87
N THR A 177 -0.21 5.94 -6.93
CA THR A 177 -0.54 7.17 -7.66
C THR A 177 -0.24 6.98 -9.13
N VAL A 178 -0.95 7.71 -9.97
CA VAL A 178 -0.67 7.69 -11.40
C VAL A 178 0.06 8.98 -11.78
N LEU A 179 1.20 8.81 -12.42
CA LEU A 179 2.05 9.85 -12.96
C LEU A 179 1.80 9.91 -14.47
N ARG A 180 1.88 11.10 -15.06
CA ARG A 180 1.90 11.24 -16.50
C ARG A 180 3.26 11.80 -16.93
N ASN A 181 3.95 11.06 -17.78
CA ASN A 181 5.22 11.51 -18.30
C ASN A 181 5.06 12.76 -19.18
N GLN A 182 5.99 13.69 -19.03
CA GLN A 182 6.03 14.88 -19.86
C GLN A 182 6.42 14.51 -21.31
N PRO A 183 5.98 15.29 -22.30
CA PRO A 183 6.18 14.99 -23.72
C PRO A 183 7.62 15.21 -24.24
N TYR A 184 8.60 15.39 -23.36
CA TYR A 184 9.99 15.72 -23.72
C TYR A 184 10.89 14.52 -24.03
N GLY A 185 10.39 13.28 -23.96
CA GLY A 185 11.12 12.08 -24.34
C GLY A 185 10.69 11.54 -25.71
N GLN A 186 11.47 10.64 -26.31
CA GLN A 186 10.96 9.82 -27.39
C GLN A 186 9.86 8.91 -26.79
N SER A 187 8.63 9.03 -27.31
CA SER A 187 7.63 8.00 -27.06
C SER A 187 8.06 6.78 -27.83
N ASP A 188 8.11 5.61 -27.20
CA ASP A 188 7.89 4.39 -27.94
C ASP A 188 6.59 4.61 -28.72
N ALA A 189 6.59 4.28 -30.01
CA ALA A 189 5.44 4.50 -30.86
C ALA A 189 4.22 3.97 -30.14
N ALA A 190 3.20 4.83 -29.98
CA ALA A 190 1.96 4.44 -29.32
C ALA A 190 1.55 3.10 -29.94
N THR A 191 1.60 2.03 -29.15
CA THR A 191 1.14 0.73 -29.63
C THR A 191 -0.34 0.89 -29.94
N VAL A 192 -0.67 0.90 -31.21
CA VAL A 192 -2.08 0.81 -31.62
C VAL A 192 -2.53 -0.56 -31.14
N PRO A 193 -3.59 -0.65 -30.34
CA PRO A 193 -4.09 -1.94 -29.91
C PRO A 193 -4.28 -2.89 -31.09
N VAL A 194 -3.73 -4.08 -30.98
CA VAL A 194 -3.84 -5.12 -32.02
C VAL A 194 -4.82 -6.17 -31.49
N THR A 195 -5.67 -6.70 -32.36
CA THR A 195 -6.54 -7.82 -31.96
C THR A 195 -5.71 -9.08 -31.88
N GLY A 196 -5.61 -9.67 -30.69
CA GLY A 196 -5.05 -11.00 -30.43
C GLY A 196 -6.13 -12.07 -30.31
N ASN A 197 -5.72 -13.32 -30.13
CA ASN A 197 -6.62 -14.42 -29.82
C ASN A 197 -6.14 -15.12 -28.55
N CYS A 198 -7.05 -15.35 -27.63
CA CYS A 198 -6.83 -16.05 -26.38
C CYS A 198 -6.34 -17.49 -26.62
N SER A 199 -5.37 -17.95 -25.87
CA SER A 199 -4.77 -19.29 -25.99
C SER A 199 -5.45 -20.31 -25.06
#